data_88a2cb8f1c3eb979dfeff61e4810cf7a
#
_entry.id   88a2cb8f1c3eb979dfeff61e4810cf7a
#
_cell.length_a   1.000
_cell.length_b   1.000
_cell.length_c   1.000
_cell.angle_alpha   90.00
_cell.angle_beta   90.00
_cell.angle_gamma   90.00
#
_symmetry.space_group_name_H-M   'P 1'
#
loop_
_entity.id
_entity.type
_entity.pdbx_description
1 polymer ?
#
loop_
_entity_poly.entity_id
_entity_poly.type
_entity_poly.pdbx_seq_one_letter_code
_entity_poly.pdbx_strand_id
1 'polypeptide(L)'
;MYGAAVGALLIVFLIKKLNWRIVSVVFLSSIITIDLLSIKLTDPMIMIAVRFIHGFIGGMLVGTGFSLIARTHEPDRTFGVLLFVQFGFGGLGIMFIPGLVPEYGTQILFYSLVAFSVATFMMLPFLPDYAIPAQKKDKVASAGINWLPLGLTLATIFLFQAANMGLFAFIIGLGEYYKLEMGFISTTLGIANWLGLVGAGLVIAIGSRFGYLKSVLAGIALTAVSIWALLYSNIPWIWIASNCLIGITWGFTISYLLGLASRFDTAGQMAALGGFASKMGLASGPAVTAMLLGKDNYKLIIMVAAGVMILSAVAVWRPSQLQDRAS
;
A
#
# COMPACT_ATOMS: atom_id res chain seq x y z
N MET A 1 7.42 8.21 5.75
CA MET A 1 6.11 8.01 5.11
C MET A 1 5.40 9.32 4.75
N TYR A 2 5.37 10.36 5.61
CA TYR A 2 4.70 11.64 5.29
C TYR A 2 5.25 12.33 4.04
N GLY A 3 6.59 12.34 3.82
CA GLY A 3 7.16 12.85 2.57
C GLY A 3 6.54 12.17 1.35
N ALA A 4 6.42 10.84 1.36
CA ALA A 4 5.83 10.09 0.27
C ALA A 4 4.33 10.41 0.06
N ALA A 5 3.58 10.67 1.12
CA ALA A 5 2.19 11.10 1.00
C ALA A 5 2.09 12.48 0.34
N VAL A 6 2.91 13.45 0.77
CA VAL A 6 2.93 14.80 0.17
C VAL A 6 3.33 14.73 -1.32
N GLY A 7 4.35 13.94 -1.66
CA GLY A 7 4.75 13.73 -3.06
C GLY A 7 3.64 13.10 -3.91
N ALA A 8 2.98 12.06 -3.38
CA ALA A 8 1.84 11.42 -4.05
C ALA A 8 0.65 12.39 -4.25
N LEU A 9 0.42 13.31 -3.31
CA LEU A 9 -0.59 14.35 -3.48
C LEU A 9 -0.22 15.34 -4.58
N LEU A 10 1.04 15.82 -4.59
CA LEU A 10 1.47 16.80 -5.57
C LEU A 10 1.35 16.28 -7.01
N ILE A 11 1.74 15.02 -7.24
CA ILE A 11 1.69 14.44 -8.60
C ILE A 11 0.25 14.34 -9.13
N VAL A 12 -0.75 14.23 -8.28
CA VAL A 12 -2.18 14.24 -8.69
C VAL A 12 -2.50 15.44 -9.57
N PHE A 13 -1.96 16.61 -9.22
CA PHE A 13 -2.21 17.85 -9.95
C PHE A 13 -1.34 18.00 -11.21
N LEU A 14 -0.19 17.34 -11.25
CA LEU A 14 0.81 17.50 -12.28
C LEU A 14 0.73 16.44 -13.38
N ILE A 15 0.20 15.25 -13.08
CA ILE A 15 0.30 14.05 -13.93
C ILE A 15 -0.28 14.22 -15.35
N LYS A 16 -1.29 15.09 -15.53
CA LYS A 16 -1.87 15.38 -16.84
C LYS A 16 -0.97 16.26 -17.73
N LYS A 17 -0.05 17.01 -17.12
CA LYS A 17 0.80 17.98 -17.80
C LYS A 17 2.22 17.44 -18.05
N LEU A 18 2.59 16.36 -17.38
CA LEU A 18 3.95 15.84 -17.38
C LEU A 18 4.08 14.66 -18.34
N ASN A 19 5.21 14.59 -19.03
CA ASN A 19 5.61 13.37 -19.73
C ASN A 19 6.12 12.37 -18.71
N TRP A 20 5.38 11.28 -18.51
CA TRP A 20 5.66 10.29 -17.49
C TRP A 20 7.06 9.67 -17.61
N ARG A 21 7.60 9.47 -18.84
CA ARG A 21 8.94 8.90 -19.05
C ARG A 21 10.01 9.83 -18.53
N ILE A 22 9.95 11.11 -18.93
CA ILE A 22 10.93 12.12 -18.49
C ILE A 22 10.90 12.27 -16.98
N VAL A 23 9.70 12.37 -16.40
CA VAL A 23 9.54 12.54 -14.94
C VAL A 23 10.05 11.32 -14.18
N SER A 24 9.79 10.11 -14.68
CA SER A 24 10.27 8.87 -14.06
C SER A 24 11.81 8.79 -14.10
N VAL A 25 12.44 9.18 -15.21
CA VAL A 25 13.90 9.29 -15.31
C VAL A 25 14.45 10.27 -14.28
N VAL A 26 13.87 11.47 -14.20
CA VAL A 26 14.30 12.50 -13.23
C VAL A 26 14.15 12.01 -11.79
N PHE A 27 13.00 11.43 -11.45
CA PHE A 27 12.74 10.97 -10.08
C PHE A 27 13.64 9.79 -9.70
N LEU A 28 13.84 8.81 -10.57
CA LEU A 28 14.74 7.68 -10.29
C LEU A 28 16.19 8.13 -10.16
N SER A 29 16.67 9.03 -11.04
CA SER A 29 18.01 9.59 -10.92
C SER A 29 18.20 10.34 -9.61
N SER A 30 17.19 11.13 -9.20
CA SER A 30 17.21 11.84 -7.92
C SER A 30 17.24 10.89 -6.72
N ILE A 31 16.43 9.83 -6.74
CA ILE A 31 16.38 8.80 -5.67
C ILE A 31 17.74 8.12 -5.56
N ILE A 32 18.32 7.65 -6.67
CA ILE A 32 19.65 7.03 -6.71
C ILE A 32 20.71 7.96 -6.11
N THR A 33 20.71 9.23 -6.53
CA THR A 33 21.65 10.23 -6.02
C THR A 33 21.51 10.42 -4.52
N ILE A 34 20.27 10.56 -4.03
CA ILE A 34 20.01 10.73 -2.58
C ILE A 34 20.43 9.50 -1.80
N ASP A 35 20.18 8.29 -2.30
CA ASP A 35 20.58 7.06 -1.61
C ASP A 35 22.10 6.93 -1.54
N LEU A 36 22.83 7.26 -2.62
CA LEU A 36 24.30 7.27 -2.63
C LEU A 36 24.88 8.33 -1.67
N LEU A 37 24.28 9.53 -1.62
CA LEU A 37 24.70 10.57 -0.67
C LEU A 37 24.42 10.14 0.77
N SER A 38 23.31 9.44 1.01
CA SER A 38 22.92 8.98 2.35
C SER A 38 23.92 8.02 2.99
N ILE A 39 24.73 7.30 2.18
CA ILE A 39 25.77 6.40 2.67
C ILE A 39 26.79 7.15 3.54
N LYS A 40 27.05 8.43 3.24
CA LYS A 40 28.05 9.25 3.95
C LYS A 40 27.45 10.08 5.09
N LEU A 41 26.12 10.06 5.25
CA LEU A 41 25.46 10.89 6.27
C LEU A 41 25.46 10.15 7.61
N THR A 42 26.02 10.81 8.63
CA THR A 42 26.07 10.31 10.00
C THR A 42 25.17 11.09 10.96
N ASP A 43 24.82 12.33 10.62
CA ASP A 43 23.96 13.17 11.45
C ASP A 43 22.49 12.73 11.33
N PRO A 44 21.83 12.37 12.46
CA PRO A 44 20.46 11.89 12.45
C PRO A 44 19.44 12.92 11.94
N MET A 45 19.63 14.22 12.25
CA MET A 45 18.69 15.27 11.84
C MET A 45 18.76 15.51 10.34
N ILE A 46 19.99 15.56 9.79
CA ILE A 46 20.20 15.67 8.34
C ILE A 46 19.62 14.43 7.65
N MET A 47 19.83 13.22 8.20
CA MET A 47 19.29 11.99 7.67
C MET A 47 17.75 12.03 7.61
N ILE A 48 17.08 12.52 8.65
CA ILE A 48 15.60 12.66 8.67
C ILE A 48 15.14 13.58 7.55
N ALA A 49 15.78 14.74 7.39
CA ALA A 49 15.44 15.70 6.33
C ALA A 49 15.65 15.11 4.93
N VAL A 50 16.79 14.45 4.71
CA VAL A 50 17.10 13.77 3.44
C VAL A 50 16.12 12.65 3.16
N ARG A 51 15.74 11.83 4.16
CA ARG A 51 14.73 10.79 4.02
C ARG A 51 13.33 11.35 3.76
N PHE A 52 13.01 12.53 4.26
CA PHE A 52 11.77 13.20 3.90
C PHE A 52 11.74 13.58 2.41
N ILE A 53 12.83 14.19 1.89
CA ILE A 53 12.97 14.56 0.47
C ILE A 53 12.95 13.31 -0.42
N HIS A 54 13.71 12.27 -0.05
CA HIS A 54 13.69 10.98 -0.72
C HIS A 54 12.27 10.41 -0.79
N GLY A 55 11.56 10.40 0.34
CA GLY A 55 10.17 9.97 0.40
C GLY A 55 9.25 10.81 -0.49
N PHE A 56 9.43 12.13 -0.52
CA PHE A 56 8.65 13.04 -1.35
C PHE A 56 8.80 12.71 -2.85
N ILE A 57 10.03 12.54 -3.33
CA ILE A 57 10.31 12.16 -4.72
C ILE A 57 9.79 10.75 -5.01
N GLY A 58 10.00 9.81 -4.09
CA GLY A 58 9.48 8.45 -4.19
C GLY A 58 7.95 8.41 -4.23
N GLY A 59 7.29 9.28 -3.48
CA GLY A 59 5.82 9.42 -3.52
C GLY A 59 5.32 9.93 -4.86
N MET A 60 6.01 10.91 -5.47
CA MET A 60 5.69 11.36 -6.83
C MET A 60 5.88 10.24 -7.86
N LEU A 61 6.96 9.46 -7.75
CA LEU A 61 7.21 8.32 -8.63
C LEU A 61 6.12 7.25 -8.50
N VAL A 62 5.75 6.88 -7.27
CA VAL A 62 4.67 5.91 -7.02
C VAL A 62 3.33 6.41 -7.56
N GLY A 63 2.98 7.67 -7.33
CA GLY A 63 1.75 8.26 -7.87
C GLY A 63 1.74 8.29 -9.40
N THR A 64 2.91 8.52 -10.04
CA THR A 64 3.07 8.38 -11.50
C THR A 64 2.79 6.95 -11.92
N GLY A 65 3.40 5.96 -11.26
CA GLY A 65 3.17 4.53 -11.53
C GLY A 65 1.70 4.14 -11.38
N PHE A 66 1.02 4.58 -10.33
CA PHE A 66 -0.41 4.31 -10.13
C PHE A 66 -1.28 4.90 -11.24
N SER A 67 -0.93 6.09 -11.71
CA SER A 67 -1.65 6.69 -12.83
C SER A 67 -1.42 5.95 -14.16
N LEU A 68 -0.25 5.35 -14.37
CA LEU A 68 0.03 4.50 -15.52
C LEU A 68 -0.76 3.19 -15.43
N ILE A 69 -0.79 2.55 -14.26
CA ILE A 69 -1.58 1.33 -14.01
C ILE A 69 -3.06 1.58 -14.31
N ALA A 70 -3.60 2.74 -13.91
CA ALA A 70 -4.99 3.12 -14.19
C ALA A 70 -5.32 3.23 -15.69
N ARG A 71 -4.30 3.41 -16.54
CA ARG A 71 -4.44 3.48 -18.02
C ARG A 71 -4.32 2.10 -18.70
N THR A 72 -4.06 1.04 -17.93
CA THR A 72 -4.02 -0.32 -18.46
C THR A 72 -5.44 -0.86 -18.69
N HIS A 73 -5.56 -1.93 -19.47
CA HIS A 73 -6.85 -2.54 -19.78
C HIS A 73 -7.56 -3.11 -18.53
N GLU A 74 -6.79 -3.73 -17.62
CA GLU A 74 -7.28 -4.34 -16.38
C GLU A 74 -6.50 -3.78 -15.16
N PRO A 75 -6.86 -2.57 -14.68
CA PRO A 75 -6.14 -1.94 -13.58
C PRO A 75 -6.06 -2.80 -12.32
N ASP A 76 -7.13 -3.52 -11.95
CA ASP A 76 -7.17 -4.37 -10.76
C ASP A 76 -6.10 -5.44 -10.78
N ARG A 77 -5.99 -6.17 -11.90
CA ARG A 77 -4.96 -7.17 -12.11
C ARG A 77 -3.56 -6.56 -12.09
N THR A 78 -3.40 -5.39 -12.71
CA THR A 78 -2.10 -4.70 -12.74
C THR A 78 -1.70 -4.22 -11.34
N PHE A 79 -2.64 -3.74 -10.51
CA PHE A 79 -2.39 -3.48 -9.09
C PHE A 79 -2.07 -4.78 -8.32
N GLY A 80 -2.74 -5.89 -8.66
CA GLY A 80 -2.41 -7.21 -8.12
C GLY A 80 -0.97 -7.60 -8.44
N VAL A 81 -0.52 -7.43 -9.70
CA VAL A 81 0.87 -7.68 -10.12
C VAL A 81 1.84 -6.77 -9.37
N LEU A 82 1.53 -5.48 -9.23
CA LEU A 82 2.35 -4.54 -8.47
C LEU A 82 2.58 -5.04 -7.04
N LEU A 83 1.50 -5.43 -6.34
CA LEU A 83 1.60 -5.90 -4.97
C LEU A 83 2.26 -7.27 -4.87
N PHE A 84 2.03 -8.16 -5.83
CA PHE A 84 2.73 -9.44 -5.90
C PHE A 84 4.26 -9.23 -6.00
N VAL A 85 4.71 -8.33 -6.88
CA VAL A 85 6.12 -7.96 -7.00
C VAL A 85 6.62 -7.29 -5.72
N GLN A 86 5.85 -6.37 -5.15
CA GLN A 86 6.21 -5.64 -3.92
C GLN A 86 6.36 -6.58 -2.72
N PHE A 87 5.43 -7.49 -2.48
CA PHE A 87 5.52 -8.46 -1.39
C PHE A 87 6.63 -9.49 -1.66
N GLY A 88 6.80 -9.94 -2.91
CA GLY A 88 7.84 -10.88 -3.31
C GLY A 88 9.24 -10.33 -3.07
N PHE A 89 9.59 -9.24 -3.72
CA PHE A 89 10.91 -8.62 -3.56
C PHE A 89 11.10 -8.00 -2.18
N GLY A 90 10.04 -7.41 -1.59
CA GLY A 90 10.09 -6.90 -0.21
C GLY A 90 10.38 -8.02 0.80
N GLY A 91 9.73 -9.16 0.66
CA GLY A 91 9.97 -10.34 1.50
C GLY A 91 11.40 -10.87 1.35
N LEU A 92 11.90 -10.99 0.11
CA LEU A 92 13.31 -11.36 -0.14
C LEU A 92 14.26 -10.35 0.49
N GLY A 93 13.99 -9.05 0.33
CA GLY A 93 14.80 -7.99 0.93
C GLY A 93 14.88 -8.11 2.43
N ILE A 94 13.74 -8.28 3.12
CA ILE A 94 13.70 -8.46 4.59
C ILE A 94 14.42 -9.74 5.03
N MET A 95 14.36 -10.79 4.23
CA MET A 95 14.97 -12.08 4.58
C MET A 95 16.50 -12.06 4.45
N PHE A 96 17.02 -11.44 3.39
CA PHE A 96 18.45 -11.55 3.04
C PHE A 96 19.26 -10.32 3.44
N ILE A 97 18.74 -9.10 3.26
CA ILE A 97 19.55 -7.88 3.43
C ILE A 97 20.02 -7.68 4.89
N PRO A 98 19.20 -7.90 5.94
CA PRO A 98 19.67 -7.72 7.32
C PRO A 98 20.82 -8.65 7.69
N GLY A 99 20.87 -9.86 7.11
CA GLY A 99 21.95 -10.83 7.34
C GLY A 99 23.30 -10.38 6.76
N LEU A 100 23.31 -9.44 5.82
CA LEU A 100 24.53 -8.89 5.23
C LEU A 100 25.09 -7.70 6.04
N VAL A 101 24.29 -7.10 6.92
CA VAL A 101 24.70 -5.91 7.69
C VAL A 101 25.91 -6.17 8.60
N PRO A 102 26.04 -7.31 9.30
CA PRO A 102 27.22 -7.60 10.13
C PRO A 102 28.53 -7.65 9.35
N GLU A 103 28.48 -8.08 8.08
CA GLU A 103 29.66 -8.24 7.21
C GLU A 103 29.97 -6.97 6.42
N TYR A 104 28.95 -6.31 5.84
CA TYR A 104 29.11 -5.19 4.93
C TYR A 104 28.74 -3.83 5.53
N GLY A 105 28.32 -3.80 6.80
CA GLY A 105 27.86 -2.60 7.48
C GLY A 105 26.47 -2.13 7.00
N THR A 106 25.95 -1.06 7.63
CA THR A 106 24.64 -0.49 7.30
C THR A 106 24.55 0.08 5.88
N GLN A 107 25.68 0.31 5.23
CA GLN A 107 25.76 0.80 3.84
C GLN A 107 25.08 -0.15 2.85
N ILE A 108 25.05 -1.46 3.13
CA ILE A 108 24.40 -2.47 2.27
C ILE A 108 22.92 -2.17 2.07
N LEU A 109 22.25 -1.55 3.05
CA LEU A 109 20.85 -1.15 2.95
C LEU A 109 20.65 -0.12 1.82
N PHE A 110 21.54 0.88 1.75
CA PHE A 110 21.47 1.91 0.71
C PHE A 110 21.87 1.36 -0.65
N TYR A 111 22.91 0.51 -0.72
CA TYR A 111 23.29 -0.14 -1.98
C TYR A 111 22.15 -1.02 -2.52
N SER A 112 21.40 -1.69 -1.65
CA SER A 112 20.23 -2.46 -2.06
C SER A 112 19.13 -1.58 -2.66
N LEU A 113 18.84 -0.42 -2.05
CA LEU A 113 17.89 0.55 -2.60
C LEU A 113 18.35 1.10 -3.95
N VAL A 114 19.64 1.43 -4.09
CA VAL A 114 20.24 1.85 -5.36
C VAL A 114 20.09 0.75 -6.42
N ALA A 115 20.39 -0.50 -6.07
CA ALA A 115 20.26 -1.62 -7.00
C ALA A 115 18.84 -1.79 -7.53
N PHE A 116 17.81 -1.73 -6.65
CA PHE A 116 16.42 -1.77 -7.08
C PHE A 116 16.04 -0.57 -7.95
N SER A 117 16.51 0.63 -7.60
CA SER A 117 16.25 1.84 -8.39
C SER A 117 16.90 1.80 -9.77
N VAL A 118 18.13 1.29 -9.87
CA VAL A 118 18.84 1.08 -11.13
C VAL A 118 18.13 0.02 -11.98
N ALA A 119 17.73 -1.11 -11.39
CA ALA A 119 16.95 -2.12 -12.10
C ALA A 119 15.65 -1.53 -12.69
N THR A 120 14.93 -0.74 -11.88
CA THR A 120 13.72 -0.03 -12.34
C THR A 120 14.04 0.95 -13.47
N PHE A 121 15.12 1.69 -13.35
CA PHE A 121 15.57 2.63 -14.37
C PHE A 121 15.86 1.93 -15.71
N MET A 122 16.53 0.78 -15.65
CA MET A 122 16.82 -0.06 -16.84
C MET A 122 15.55 -0.64 -17.49
N MET A 123 14.46 -0.78 -16.75
CA MET A 123 13.19 -1.27 -17.28
C MET A 123 12.37 -0.19 -18.01
N LEU A 124 12.62 1.10 -17.76
CA LEU A 124 11.83 2.19 -18.35
C LEU A 124 11.75 2.18 -19.89
N PRO A 125 12.83 1.92 -20.64
CA PRO A 125 12.79 1.89 -22.11
C PRO A 125 11.86 0.80 -22.68
N PHE A 126 11.65 -0.29 -21.93
CA PHE A 126 10.83 -1.43 -22.36
C PHE A 126 9.32 -1.24 -22.10
N LEU A 127 8.95 -0.20 -21.38
CA LEU A 127 7.52 0.08 -21.14
C LEU A 127 6.87 0.66 -22.40
N PRO A 128 5.65 0.18 -22.76
CA PRO A 128 4.90 0.76 -23.86
C PRO A 128 4.52 2.23 -23.58
N ASP A 129 4.02 2.93 -24.58
CA ASP A 129 3.57 4.29 -24.37
C ASP A 129 2.16 4.29 -23.73
N TYR A 130 2.09 4.80 -22.51
CA TYR A 130 0.85 4.96 -21.76
C TYR A 130 0.31 6.39 -21.95
N ALA A 131 -0.01 6.76 -23.18
CA ALA A 131 -0.61 8.05 -23.48
C ALA A 131 -1.93 8.24 -22.70
N ILE A 132 -2.23 9.48 -22.32
CA ILE A 132 -3.55 9.81 -21.81
C ILE A 132 -4.53 9.61 -22.96
N PRO A 133 -5.58 8.75 -22.81
CA PRO A 133 -6.54 8.55 -23.86
C PRO A 133 -7.09 9.91 -24.31
N ALA A 134 -7.05 10.18 -25.63
CA ALA A 134 -7.68 11.37 -26.17
C ALA A 134 -9.16 11.35 -25.73
N GLN A 135 -9.61 12.37 -25.03
CA GLN A 135 -11.02 12.49 -24.69
C GLN A 135 -11.79 12.46 -26.00
N LYS A 136 -12.44 11.34 -26.30
CA LYS A 136 -13.53 11.37 -27.27
C LYS A 136 -14.52 12.40 -26.75
N LYS A 137 -14.79 13.42 -27.56
CA LYS A 137 -15.80 14.46 -27.28
C LYS A 137 -17.22 13.90 -27.21
N ASP A 138 -17.35 12.59 -27.04
CA ASP A 138 -18.62 11.90 -26.91
C ASP A 138 -19.18 12.12 -25.50
N LYS A 139 -20.44 12.42 -25.44
CA LYS A 139 -21.36 12.83 -24.37
C LYS A 139 -21.13 12.30 -22.92
N VAL A 140 -20.16 11.40 -22.67
CA VAL A 140 -19.77 10.89 -21.35
C VAL A 140 -18.81 11.84 -20.63
N ALA A 141 -18.13 12.74 -21.34
CA ALA A 141 -17.19 13.70 -20.75
C ALA A 141 -17.86 14.88 -20.01
N SER A 142 -19.18 15.00 -20.06
CA SER A 142 -19.95 16.03 -19.33
C SER A 142 -20.46 15.57 -17.97
N ALA A 143 -20.40 14.28 -17.64
CA ALA A 143 -20.64 13.82 -16.29
C ALA A 143 -19.35 14.05 -15.47
N GLY A 144 -19.31 15.14 -14.71
CA GLY A 144 -18.19 15.45 -13.80
C GLY A 144 -17.92 14.29 -12.84
N ILE A 145 -16.71 14.27 -12.27
CA ILE A 145 -16.32 13.27 -11.25
C ILE A 145 -17.39 13.24 -10.17
N ASN A 146 -17.90 12.05 -9.89
CA ASN A 146 -18.83 11.87 -8.77
C ASN A 146 -18.02 11.87 -7.47
N TRP A 147 -17.92 13.03 -6.84
CA TRP A 147 -17.06 13.27 -5.69
C TRP A 147 -17.45 12.46 -4.45
N LEU A 148 -18.73 12.15 -4.26
CA LEU A 148 -19.17 11.41 -3.08
C LEU A 148 -18.69 9.94 -3.11
N PRO A 149 -18.93 9.13 -4.17
CA PRO A 149 -18.37 7.79 -4.26
C PRO A 149 -16.84 7.77 -4.25
N LEU A 150 -16.19 8.73 -4.91
CA LEU A 150 -14.73 8.86 -4.86
C LEU A 150 -14.25 9.11 -3.43
N GLY A 151 -14.84 10.09 -2.73
CA GLY A 151 -14.49 10.41 -1.34
C GLY A 151 -14.67 9.21 -0.40
N LEU A 152 -15.75 8.45 -0.57
CA LEU A 152 -15.98 7.21 0.19
C LEU A 152 -14.94 6.13 -0.14
N THR A 153 -14.52 5.99 -1.40
CA THR A 153 -13.44 5.07 -1.80
C THR A 153 -12.11 5.47 -1.17
N LEU A 154 -11.75 6.76 -1.22
CA LEU A 154 -10.52 7.27 -0.61
C LEU A 154 -10.52 7.12 0.91
N ALA A 155 -11.65 7.40 1.55
CA ALA A 155 -11.83 7.17 2.99
C ALA A 155 -11.66 5.69 3.33
N THR A 156 -12.23 4.78 2.54
CA THR A 156 -12.04 3.34 2.72
C THR A 156 -10.57 2.93 2.61
N ILE A 157 -9.86 3.42 1.57
CA ILE A 157 -8.43 3.14 1.41
C ILE A 157 -7.64 3.63 2.63
N PHE A 158 -7.90 4.86 3.08
CA PHE A 158 -7.26 5.44 4.25
C PHE A 158 -7.52 4.63 5.51
N LEU A 159 -8.78 4.36 5.83
CA LEU A 159 -9.20 3.63 7.03
C LEU A 159 -8.68 2.19 7.04
N PHE A 160 -8.79 1.49 5.91
CA PHE A 160 -8.28 0.13 5.76
C PHE A 160 -6.77 0.06 6.01
N GLN A 161 -6.01 0.97 5.42
CA GLN A 161 -4.56 1.03 5.59
C GLN A 161 -4.16 1.48 7.00
N ALA A 162 -4.88 2.44 7.58
CA ALA A 162 -4.60 2.93 8.93
C ALA A 162 -4.84 1.85 9.99
N ALA A 163 -5.94 1.10 9.90
CA ALA A 163 -6.24 0.03 10.84
C ALA A 163 -5.22 -1.12 10.74
N ASN A 164 -4.90 -1.57 9.52
CA ASN A 164 -3.92 -2.63 9.31
C ASN A 164 -2.53 -2.23 9.80
N MET A 165 -2.01 -1.08 9.35
CA MET A 165 -0.66 -0.66 9.70
C MET A 165 -0.55 -0.21 11.16
N GLY A 166 -1.63 0.38 11.71
CA GLY A 166 -1.70 0.71 13.12
C GLY A 166 -1.54 -0.51 14.00
N LEU A 167 -2.27 -1.57 13.72
CA LEU A 167 -2.15 -2.83 14.45
C LEU A 167 -0.79 -3.51 14.21
N PHE A 168 -0.35 -3.58 12.95
CA PHE A 168 0.91 -4.23 12.57
C PHE A 168 2.14 -3.60 13.25
N ALA A 169 2.13 -2.27 13.46
CA ALA A 169 3.22 -1.58 14.13
C ALA A 169 3.45 -2.05 15.58
N PHE A 170 2.43 -2.59 16.22
CA PHE A 170 2.48 -3.06 17.62
C PHE A 170 2.24 -4.57 17.74
N ILE A 171 2.28 -5.30 16.64
CA ILE A 171 1.92 -6.73 16.60
C ILE A 171 2.88 -7.59 17.41
N ILE A 172 4.17 -7.27 17.45
CA ILE A 172 5.17 -7.99 18.26
C ILE A 172 4.82 -7.83 19.73
N GLY A 173 4.63 -6.60 20.20
CA GLY A 173 4.24 -6.33 21.59
C GLY A 173 2.90 -6.98 21.97
N LEU A 174 1.96 -7.10 21.03
CA LEU A 174 0.73 -7.86 21.22
C LEU A 174 1.04 -9.35 21.48
N GLY A 175 1.94 -9.95 20.71
CA GLY A 175 2.37 -11.34 20.92
C GLY A 175 3.01 -11.55 22.29
N GLU A 176 3.89 -10.62 22.71
CA GLU A 176 4.52 -10.63 24.03
C GLU A 176 3.49 -10.44 25.17
N TYR A 177 2.50 -9.56 24.98
CA TYR A 177 1.39 -9.35 25.91
C TYR A 177 0.63 -10.66 26.18
N TYR A 178 0.44 -11.50 25.16
CA TYR A 178 -0.15 -12.83 25.28
C TYR A 178 0.86 -13.93 25.66
N LYS A 179 2.11 -13.55 26.03
CA LYS A 179 3.19 -14.45 26.46
C LYS A 179 3.59 -15.50 25.40
N LEU A 180 3.48 -15.14 24.13
CA LEU A 180 3.99 -15.97 23.04
C LEU A 180 5.52 -15.86 22.96
N GLU A 181 6.19 -16.94 22.58
CA GLU A 181 7.63 -16.96 22.41
C GLU A 181 8.06 -16.11 21.20
N MET A 182 9.13 -15.33 21.31
CA MET A 182 9.61 -14.43 20.26
C MET A 182 9.89 -15.15 18.94
N GLY A 183 10.49 -16.37 19.01
CA GLY A 183 10.74 -17.18 17.82
C GLY A 183 9.46 -17.57 17.09
N PHE A 184 8.41 -17.92 17.84
CA PHE A 184 7.08 -18.22 17.29
C PHE A 184 6.41 -16.98 16.69
N ILE A 185 6.48 -15.82 17.34
CA ILE A 185 5.97 -14.54 16.84
C ILE A 185 6.64 -14.21 15.50
N SER A 186 7.97 -14.18 15.46
CA SER A 186 8.75 -13.79 14.29
C SER A 186 8.50 -14.71 13.10
N THR A 187 8.47 -16.02 13.32
CA THR A 187 8.20 -17.01 12.29
C THR A 187 6.81 -16.84 11.71
N THR A 188 5.79 -16.66 12.56
CA THR A 188 4.41 -16.44 12.11
C THR A 188 4.28 -15.17 11.27
N LEU A 189 4.85 -14.06 11.72
CA LEU A 189 4.79 -12.79 10.99
C LEU A 189 5.56 -12.85 9.66
N GLY A 190 6.69 -13.55 9.62
CA GLY A 190 7.41 -13.82 8.38
C GLY A 190 6.55 -14.58 7.36
N ILE A 191 5.91 -15.67 7.78
CA ILE A 191 4.99 -16.45 6.94
C ILE A 191 3.80 -15.58 6.50
N ALA A 192 3.18 -14.83 7.41
CA ALA A 192 2.04 -13.96 7.12
C ALA A 192 2.39 -12.90 6.05
N ASN A 193 3.59 -12.32 6.11
CA ASN A 193 4.06 -11.36 5.10
C ASN A 193 4.15 -12.01 3.69
N TRP A 194 4.69 -13.22 3.61
CA TRP A 194 4.75 -13.96 2.34
C TRP A 194 3.37 -14.36 1.81
N LEU A 195 2.41 -14.62 2.67
CA LEU A 195 1.03 -14.92 2.29
C LEU A 195 0.31 -13.72 1.66
N GLY A 196 0.83 -12.49 1.79
CA GLY A 196 0.41 -11.34 1.00
C GLY A 196 0.51 -11.58 -0.52
N LEU A 197 1.49 -12.40 -0.97
CA LEU A 197 1.61 -12.85 -2.36
C LEU A 197 0.39 -13.64 -2.81
N VAL A 198 -0.15 -14.50 -1.94
CA VAL A 198 -1.36 -15.29 -2.25
C VAL A 198 -2.54 -14.34 -2.46
N GLY A 199 -2.71 -13.35 -1.59
CA GLY A 199 -3.76 -12.34 -1.74
C GLY A 199 -3.68 -11.57 -3.06
N ALA A 200 -2.50 -11.06 -3.39
CA ALA A 200 -2.26 -10.38 -4.67
C ALA A 200 -2.43 -11.32 -5.87
N GLY A 201 -1.96 -12.56 -5.77
CA GLY A 201 -2.12 -13.60 -6.79
C GLY A 201 -3.58 -13.95 -7.05
N LEU A 202 -4.42 -13.99 -6.02
CA LEU A 202 -5.86 -14.19 -6.15
C LEU A 202 -6.51 -13.06 -6.98
N VAL A 203 -6.10 -11.80 -6.79
CA VAL A 203 -6.61 -10.69 -7.62
C VAL A 203 -6.21 -10.86 -9.08
N ILE A 204 -4.97 -11.28 -9.34
CA ILE A 204 -4.48 -11.54 -10.71
C ILE A 204 -5.32 -12.65 -11.37
N ALA A 205 -5.62 -13.71 -10.63
CA ALA A 205 -6.38 -14.87 -11.14
C ALA A 205 -7.88 -14.55 -11.33
N ILE A 206 -8.48 -13.88 -10.35
CA ILE A 206 -9.93 -13.61 -10.31
C ILE A 206 -10.30 -12.41 -11.18
N GLY A 207 -9.50 -11.32 -11.12
CA GLY A 207 -9.83 -10.05 -11.78
C GLY A 207 -11.18 -9.51 -11.30
N SER A 208 -11.95 -8.93 -12.20
CA SER A 208 -13.28 -8.34 -11.92
C SER A 208 -14.45 -9.33 -11.99
N ARG A 209 -14.20 -10.65 -12.09
CA ARG A 209 -15.25 -11.67 -12.36
C ARG A 209 -16.40 -11.69 -11.34
N PHE A 210 -16.14 -11.39 -10.09
CA PHE A 210 -17.15 -11.39 -9.01
C PHE A 210 -17.67 -9.99 -8.67
N GLY A 211 -17.20 -8.96 -9.39
CA GLY A 211 -17.49 -7.56 -9.12
C GLY A 211 -16.69 -7.00 -7.94
N TYR A 212 -16.75 -5.68 -7.80
CA TYR A 212 -16.04 -4.96 -6.73
C TYR A 212 -16.69 -5.16 -5.37
N LEU A 213 -18.03 -5.09 -5.31
CA LEU A 213 -18.77 -5.13 -4.06
C LEU A 213 -18.48 -6.41 -3.27
N LYS A 214 -18.63 -7.57 -3.91
CA LYS A 214 -18.40 -8.87 -3.26
C LYS A 214 -16.95 -9.05 -2.87
N SER A 215 -16.01 -8.74 -3.79
CA SER A 215 -14.57 -8.92 -3.56
C SER A 215 -14.06 -8.05 -2.42
N VAL A 216 -14.37 -6.74 -2.45
CA VAL A 216 -13.90 -5.80 -1.44
C VAL A 216 -14.53 -6.07 -0.08
N LEU A 217 -15.85 -6.30 -0.02
CA LEU A 217 -16.52 -6.60 1.25
C LEU A 217 -16.04 -7.92 1.86
N ALA A 218 -15.84 -8.96 1.06
CA ALA A 218 -15.29 -10.23 1.55
C ALA A 218 -13.88 -10.01 2.14
N GLY A 219 -13.02 -9.28 1.44
CA GLY A 219 -11.68 -8.98 1.93
C GLY A 219 -11.68 -8.17 3.23
N ILE A 220 -12.49 -7.09 3.31
CA ILE A 220 -12.60 -6.28 4.54
C ILE A 220 -13.21 -7.09 5.68
N ALA A 221 -14.27 -7.86 5.43
CA ALA A 221 -14.92 -8.66 6.46
C ALA A 221 -13.98 -9.73 7.02
N LEU A 222 -13.25 -10.45 6.18
CA LEU A 222 -12.24 -11.42 6.61
C LEU A 222 -11.12 -10.75 7.41
N THR A 223 -10.67 -9.56 6.98
CA THR A 223 -9.69 -8.77 7.76
C THR A 223 -10.25 -8.39 9.12
N ALA A 224 -11.50 -7.90 9.19
CA ALA A 224 -12.14 -7.50 10.45
C ALA A 224 -12.26 -8.68 11.43
N VAL A 225 -12.70 -9.83 10.93
CA VAL A 225 -12.80 -11.08 11.72
C VAL A 225 -11.42 -11.52 12.21
N SER A 226 -10.42 -11.48 11.34
CA SER A 226 -9.03 -11.85 11.70
C SER A 226 -8.43 -10.90 12.75
N ILE A 227 -8.68 -9.60 12.62
CA ILE A 227 -8.25 -8.60 13.63
C ILE A 227 -8.97 -8.87 14.95
N TRP A 228 -10.28 -9.08 14.93
CA TRP A 228 -11.04 -9.36 16.14
C TRP A 228 -10.59 -10.66 16.82
N ALA A 229 -10.26 -11.70 16.05
CA ALA A 229 -9.76 -12.97 16.56
C ALA A 229 -8.42 -12.84 17.32
N LEU A 230 -7.62 -11.79 17.07
CA LEU A 230 -6.40 -11.52 17.85
C LEU A 230 -6.66 -11.26 19.35
N LEU A 231 -7.90 -10.99 19.75
CA LEU A 231 -8.29 -10.97 21.17
C LEU A 231 -8.06 -12.32 21.87
N TYR A 232 -7.99 -13.40 21.11
CA TYR A 232 -7.79 -14.78 21.58
C TYR A 232 -6.40 -15.30 21.24
N SER A 233 -5.40 -14.42 21.10
CA SER A 233 -4.01 -14.77 20.76
C SER A 233 -3.27 -15.60 21.84
N ASN A 234 -3.86 -15.78 23.03
CA ASN A 234 -3.44 -16.80 23.98
C ASN A 234 -3.53 -18.23 23.42
N ILE A 235 -4.27 -18.44 22.36
CA ILE A 235 -4.36 -19.71 21.63
C ILE A 235 -3.43 -19.62 20.38
N PRO A 236 -2.28 -20.34 20.36
CA PRO A 236 -1.24 -20.14 19.34
C PRO A 236 -1.74 -20.29 17.89
N TRP A 237 -2.63 -21.24 17.63
CA TRP A 237 -3.13 -21.43 16.27
C TRP A 237 -4.05 -20.28 15.81
N ILE A 238 -4.78 -19.59 16.73
CA ILE A 238 -5.56 -18.39 16.40
C ILE A 238 -4.60 -17.25 16.01
N TRP A 239 -3.47 -17.10 16.72
CA TRP A 239 -2.43 -16.14 16.35
C TRP A 239 -1.94 -16.37 14.92
N ILE A 240 -1.59 -17.63 14.57
CA ILE A 240 -1.14 -17.98 13.23
C ILE A 240 -2.23 -17.67 12.20
N ALA A 241 -3.44 -18.20 12.40
CA ALA A 241 -4.53 -18.05 11.44
C ALA A 241 -4.90 -16.58 11.21
N SER A 242 -4.98 -15.77 12.28
CA SER A 242 -5.31 -14.35 12.19
C SER A 242 -4.26 -13.57 11.40
N ASN A 243 -2.98 -13.71 11.74
CA ASN A 243 -1.91 -12.99 11.03
C ASN A 243 -1.78 -13.42 9.58
N CYS A 244 -1.89 -14.72 9.30
CA CYS A 244 -1.85 -15.25 7.94
C CYS A 244 -3.03 -14.73 7.09
N LEU A 245 -4.25 -14.75 7.63
CA LEU A 245 -5.41 -14.20 6.94
C LEU A 245 -5.31 -12.69 6.72
N ILE A 246 -4.82 -11.92 7.70
CA ILE A 246 -4.56 -10.49 7.54
C ILE A 246 -3.56 -10.27 6.39
N GLY A 247 -2.47 -11.04 6.30
CA GLY A 247 -1.52 -10.97 5.19
C GLY A 247 -2.19 -11.18 3.83
N ILE A 248 -2.95 -12.25 3.68
CA ILE A 248 -3.68 -12.58 2.45
C ILE A 248 -4.67 -11.46 2.10
N THR A 249 -5.53 -11.09 3.04
CA THR A 249 -6.61 -10.13 2.78
C THR A 249 -6.09 -8.71 2.55
N TRP A 250 -4.93 -8.35 3.10
CA TRP A 250 -4.30 -7.06 2.83
C TRP A 250 -3.91 -6.93 1.36
N GLY A 251 -3.12 -7.86 0.83
CA GLY A 251 -2.73 -7.87 -0.59
C GLY A 251 -3.93 -7.94 -1.53
N PHE A 252 -4.94 -8.72 -1.17
CA PHE A 252 -6.19 -8.86 -1.92
C PHE A 252 -7.00 -7.56 -1.95
N THR A 253 -7.36 -7.03 -0.79
CA THR A 253 -8.31 -5.92 -0.66
C THR A 253 -7.74 -4.61 -1.21
N ILE A 254 -6.48 -4.29 -0.92
CA ILE A 254 -5.89 -3.02 -1.36
C ILE A 254 -5.75 -2.96 -2.89
N SER A 255 -5.53 -4.09 -3.57
CA SER A 255 -5.50 -4.16 -5.03
C SER A 255 -6.84 -3.73 -5.63
N TYR A 256 -7.95 -4.28 -5.12
CA TYR A 256 -9.29 -3.90 -5.58
C TYR A 256 -9.65 -2.45 -5.22
N LEU A 257 -9.27 -1.96 -4.04
CA LEU A 257 -9.54 -0.58 -3.65
C LEU A 257 -8.81 0.43 -4.53
N LEU A 258 -7.55 0.17 -4.88
CA LEU A 258 -6.80 1.01 -5.82
C LEU A 258 -7.35 0.89 -7.23
N GLY A 259 -7.73 -0.31 -7.65
CA GLY A 259 -8.45 -0.53 -8.90
C GLY A 259 -9.77 0.23 -8.95
N LEU A 260 -10.58 0.19 -7.90
CA LEU A 260 -11.81 0.97 -7.79
C LEU A 260 -11.54 2.48 -7.91
N ALA A 261 -10.51 3.00 -7.22
CA ALA A 261 -10.13 4.41 -7.34
C ALA A 261 -9.74 4.79 -8.78
N SER A 262 -9.10 3.88 -9.53
CA SER A 262 -8.70 4.12 -10.91
C SER A 262 -9.87 4.25 -11.89
N ARG A 263 -11.08 3.81 -11.51
CA ARG A 263 -12.27 3.85 -12.36
C ARG A 263 -12.95 5.22 -12.40
N PHE A 264 -12.55 6.17 -11.57
CA PHE A 264 -13.17 7.49 -11.50
C PHE A 264 -12.65 8.49 -12.54
N ASP A 265 -11.51 8.20 -13.18
CA ASP A 265 -10.99 9.00 -14.30
C ASP A 265 -10.12 8.17 -15.25
N THR A 266 -9.98 8.63 -16.49
CA THR A 266 -9.16 7.95 -17.52
C THR A 266 -7.71 8.39 -17.53
N ALA A 267 -7.38 9.51 -16.88
CA ALA A 267 -6.03 10.07 -16.83
C ALA A 267 -5.18 9.46 -15.70
N GLY A 268 -5.81 8.74 -14.75
CA GLY A 268 -5.17 8.11 -13.61
C GLY A 268 -4.88 9.06 -12.44
N GLN A 269 -5.49 10.26 -12.41
CA GLN A 269 -5.39 11.17 -11.28
C GLN A 269 -6.00 10.56 -10.02
N MET A 270 -7.16 9.90 -10.17
CA MET A 270 -7.87 9.33 -9.03
C MET A 270 -7.17 8.09 -8.47
N ALA A 271 -6.46 7.34 -9.31
CA ALA A 271 -5.56 6.28 -8.84
C ALA A 271 -4.37 6.84 -8.02
N ALA A 272 -3.77 7.93 -8.49
CA ALA A 272 -2.71 8.62 -7.74
C ALA A 272 -3.23 9.19 -6.41
N LEU A 273 -4.46 9.71 -6.39
CA LEU A 273 -5.14 10.18 -5.17
C LEU A 273 -5.45 9.01 -4.22
N GLY A 274 -5.81 7.83 -4.74
CA GLY A 274 -5.91 6.59 -3.99
C GLY A 274 -4.58 6.19 -3.34
N GLY A 275 -3.49 6.35 -4.08
CA GLY A 275 -2.13 6.17 -3.58
C GLY A 275 -1.77 7.13 -2.43
N PHE A 276 -2.16 8.40 -2.54
CA PHE A 276 -2.04 9.37 -1.45
C PHE A 276 -2.82 8.92 -0.21
N ALA A 277 -4.11 8.58 -0.36
CA ALA A 277 -4.95 8.10 0.74
C ALA A 277 -4.35 6.86 1.42
N SER A 278 -3.82 5.92 0.63
CA SER A 278 -3.11 4.74 1.12
C SER A 278 -1.88 5.11 1.96
N LYS A 279 -1.00 5.99 1.45
CA LYS A 279 0.21 6.42 2.19
C LYS A 279 -0.13 7.20 3.45
N MET A 280 -1.16 8.03 3.43
CA MET A 280 -1.65 8.73 4.63
C MET A 280 -2.17 7.75 5.68
N GLY A 281 -2.93 6.73 5.28
CA GLY A 281 -3.39 5.67 6.19
C GLY A 281 -2.22 4.93 6.84
N LEU A 282 -1.26 4.46 6.03
CA LEU A 282 -0.05 3.79 6.50
C LEU A 282 0.79 4.65 7.47
N ALA A 283 0.82 5.97 7.26
CA ALA A 283 1.60 6.89 8.10
C ALA A 283 0.86 7.21 9.42
N SER A 284 -0.46 7.42 9.35
CA SER A 284 -1.27 7.88 10.48
C SER A 284 -1.68 6.75 11.42
N GLY A 285 -1.86 5.53 10.89
CA GLY A 285 -2.28 4.37 11.66
C GLY A 285 -1.43 4.13 12.91
N PRO A 286 -0.11 3.96 12.79
CA PRO A 286 0.76 3.74 13.95
C PRO A 286 0.71 4.87 14.97
N ALA A 287 0.63 6.13 14.53
CA ALA A 287 0.57 7.29 15.42
C ALA A 287 -0.71 7.29 16.28
N VAL A 288 -1.87 7.04 15.63
CA VAL A 288 -3.15 6.94 16.35
C VAL A 288 -3.16 5.74 17.29
N THR A 289 -2.66 4.59 16.82
CA THR A 289 -2.60 3.37 17.63
C THR A 289 -1.68 3.54 18.84
N ALA A 290 -0.56 4.25 18.71
CA ALA A 290 0.32 4.58 19.84
C ALA A 290 -0.41 5.37 20.93
N MET A 291 -1.24 6.34 20.53
CA MET A 291 -2.03 7.14 21.48
C MET A 291 -3.10 6.30 22.20
N LEU A 292 -3.71 5.34 21.49
CA LEU A 292 -4.75 4.47 22.03
C LEU A 292 -4.18 3.35 22.92
N LEU A 293 -2.99 2.86 22.59
CA LEU A 293 -2.34 1.78 23.33
C LEU A 293 -2.03 2.19 24.77
N GLY A 294 -1.58 3.42 25.01
CA GLY A 294 -1.23 3.92 26.33
C GLY A 294 -0.27 2.98 27.05
N LYS A 295 -0.69 2.48 28.23
CA LYS A 295 0.04 1.44 28.98
C LYS A 295 -0.57 0.06 28.67
N ASP A 296 -0.20 -0.53 27.53
CA ASP A 296 -0.53 -1.92 27.14
C ASP A 296 -2.01 -2.24 26.93
N ASN A 297 -2.82 -1.27 26.48
CA ASN A 297 -4.23 -1.51 26.19
C ASN A 297 -4.45 -2.15 24.80
N TYR A 298 -3.86 -3.33 24.58
CA TYR A 298 -3.94 -4.09 23.34
C TYR A 298 -5.37 -4.46 22.94
N LYS A 299 -6.25 -4.72 23.92
CA LYS A 299 -7.66 -5.00 23.65
C LYS A 299 -8.36 -3.81 22.97
N LEU A 300 -8.09 -2.58 23.44
CA LEU A 300 -8.65 -1.38 22.85
C LEU A 300 -8.22 -1.20 21.39
N ILE A 301 -6.93 -1.34 21.09
CA ILE A 301 -6.44 -1.16 19.72
C ILE A 301 -7.00 -2.21 18.76
N ILE A 302 -7.18 -3.46 19.19
CA ILE A 302 -7.82 -4.51 18.40
C ILE A 302 -9.29 -4.15 18.13
N MET A 303 -10.05 -3.75 19.16
CA MET A 303 -11.47 -3.39 19.01
C MET A 303 -11.66 -2.17 18.11
N VAL A 304 -10.82 -1.14 18.27
CA VAL A 304 -10.84 0.05 17.42
C VAL A 304 -10.49 -0.32 15.98
N ALA A 305 -9.44 -1.11 15.74
CA ALA A 305 -9.07 -1.54 14.41
C ALA A 305 -10.18 -2.34 13.72
N ALA A 306 -10.82 -3.28 14.43
CA ALA A 306 -11.97 -4.03 13.92
C ALA A 306 -13.17 -3.12 13.62
N GLY A 307 -13.46 -2.15 14.49
CA GLY A 307 -14.50 -1.14 14.26
C GLY A 307 -14.23 -0.27 13.04
N VAL A 308 -12.97 0.15 12.83
CA VAL A 308 -12.55 0.91 11.64
C VAL A 308 -12.71 0.07 10.37
N MET A 309 -12.48 -1.25 10.42
CA MET A 309 -12.76 -2.14 9.29
C MET A 309 -14.25 -2.19 8.95
N ILE A 310 -15.13 -2.22 9.95
CA ILE A 310 -16.59 -2.15 9.73
C ILE A 310 -16.97 -0.83 9.07
N LEU A 311 -16.43 0.30 9.54
CA LEU A 311 -16.64 1.61 8.91
C LEU A 311 -16.14 1.63 7.46
N SER A 312 -15.00 1.00 7.18
CA SER A 312 -14.47 0.84 5.82
C SER A 312 -15.43 0.07 4.91
N ALA A 313 -16.02 -1.03 5.42
CA ALA A 313 -17.00 -1.81 4.68
C ALA A 313 -18.28 -1.01 4.34
N VAL A 314 -18.76 -0.22 5.30
CA VAL A 314 -19.93 0.67 5.09
C VAL A 314 -19.60 1.74 4.06
N ALA A 315 -18.42 2.38 4.15
CA ALA A 315 -18.03 3.44 3.23
C ALA A 315 -17.90 2.95 1.79
N VAL A 316 -17.32 1.76 1.57
CA VAL A 316 -17.07 1.22 0.24
C VAL A 316 -18.31 0.62 -0.43
N TRP A 317 -19.38 0.39 0.31
CA TRP A 317 -20.59 -0.28 -0.20
C TRP A 317 -21.15 0.42 -1.44
N ARG A 318 -21.45 1.71 -1.30
CA ARG A 318 -22.05 2.50 -2.39
C ARG A 318 -21.14 2.65 -3.61
N PRO A 319 -19.85 3.05 -3.50
CA PRO A 319 -18.95 3.13 -4.64
C PRO A 319 -18.82 1.82 -5.41
N SER A 320 -18.64 0.69 -4.69
CA SER A 320 -18.48 -0.62 -5.31
C SER A 320 -19.75 -1.06 -6.04
N GLN A 321 -20.93 -0.84 -5.44
CA GLN A 321 -22.21 -1.16 -6.08
C GLN A 321 -22.44 -0.33 -7.35
N LEU A 322 -22.07 0.94 -7.34
CA LEU A 322 -22.20 1.80 -8.52
C LEU A 322 -21.29 1.33 -9.66
N GLN A 323 -20.08 0.90 -9.32
CA GLN A 323 -19.14 0.39 -10.30
C GLN A 323 -19.61 -0.95 -10.90
N ASP A 324 -20.15 -1.86 -10.08
CA ASP A 324 -20.67 -3.15 -10.56
C ASP A 324 -21.91 -3.00 -11.47
N ARG A 325 -22.67 -1.90 -11.33
CA ARG A 325 -23.81 -1.59 -12.22
C ARG A 325 -23.37 -0.95 -13.53
N ALA A 326 -22.17 -0.38 -13.57
CA ALA A 326 -21.64 0.28 -14.76
C ALA A 326 -20.76 -0.64 -15.61
N SER A 327 -20.37 -1.81 -15.10
CA SER A 327 -19.60 -2.87 -15.76
C SER A 327 -20.53 -3.84 -16.47
#